data_511f7efa89fe569a0a89ca1e9fac7307
#
_entry.id   511f7efa89fe569a0a89ca1e9fac7307
#
_cell.length_a   1.000
_cell.length_b   1.000
_cell.length_c   1.000
_cell.angle_alpha   90.00
_cell.angle_beta   90.00
_cell.angle_gamma   90.00
#
_symmetry.space_group_name_H-M   'P 1'
#
loop_
_entity.id
_entity.type
_entity.pdbx_description
1 polymer ?
#
loop_
_entity_poly.entity_id
_entity_poly.type
_entity_poly.pdbx_seq_one_letter_code
_entity_poly.pdbx_strand_id
1 'polypeptide(L)'
;MDITQVATLVNSVNQEIIGSSAILEEDLSNVVDVGKAIFDATSYDKYVNALVDHIGRVIFVDRKYSGELASLYRDNWEYGAVMEKIYVTDLPVAIENDTYKLTNGTSYDPNVFTQPAVAAKFYNKKTTFEVDLSIADIQVRSAFDSATQLNAFISMLMNSVDTAINIRLEGLSERVINTLIANTFNDDIPDLDVSKTGIKAVNLLKLYNDQFTSAHLTVADCIYNAEFIRFAALTIAKYSERLKKVSTLFNCGGLVRFTPADKQHIVLLS
;
A
#
# COMPACT_ATOMS: atom_id res chain seq x y z
N MET A 1 -1.77 23.96 -1.63
CA MET A 1 -0.69 24.55 -2.45
C MET A 1 -0.43 25.97 -1.98
N ASP A 2 0.79 26.44 -1.92
CA ASP A 2 1.09 27.83 -1.59
C ASP A 2 0.94 28.71 -2.85
N ILE A 3 0.68 30.02 -2.68
CA ILE A 3 0.47 30.97 -3.79
C ILE A 3 1.67 31.00 -4.73
N THR A 4 2.89 30.96 -4.19
CA THR A 4 4.14 30.92 -4.97
C THR A 4 4.29 29.65 -5.81
N GLN A 5 3.80 28.52 -5.32
CA GLN A 5 3.78 27.25 -6.07
C GLN A 5 2.78 27.32 -7.23
N VAL A 6 1.62 27.93 -7.01
CA VAL A 6 0.64 28.16 -8.08
C VAL A 6 1.21 29.08 -9.17
N ALA A 7 1.86 30.18 -8.80
CA ALA A 7 2.53 31.07 -9.74
C ALA A 7 3.61 30.32 -10.55
N THR A 8 4.43 29.52 -9.90
CA THR A 8 5.48 28.72 -10.56
C THR A 8 4.89 27.72 -11.56
N LEU A 9 3.82 26.99 -11.17
CA LEU A 9 3.15 26.03 -12.04
C LEU A 9 2.54 26.70 -13.27
N VAL A 10 1.79 27.78 -13.08
CA VAL A 10 1.15 28.53 -14.18
C VAL A 10 2.21 29.13 -15.10
N ASN A 11 3.29 29.67 -14.55
CA ASN A 11 4.38 30.23 -15.34
C ASN A 11 5.10 29.18 -16.18
N SER A 12 5.27 27.96 -15.67
CA SER A 12 5.86 26.88 -16.47
C SER A 12 4.98 26.53 -17.68
N VAL A 13 3.66 26.49 -17.52
CA VAL A 13 2.71 26.28 -18.61
C VAL A 13 2.69 27.46 -19.59
N ASN A 14 2.67 28.70 -19.07
CA ASN A 14 2.71 29.90 -19.90
C ASN A 14 3.96 29.95 -20.77
N GLN A 15 5.11 29.63 -20.21
CA GLN A 15 6.38 29.61 -20.94
C GLN A 15 6.40 28.53 -22.03
N GLU A 16 5.80 27.37 -21.80
CA GLU A 16 5.73 26.28 -22.76
C GLU A 16 4.80 26.60 -23.96
N ILE A 17 3.65 27.25 -23.71
CA ILE A 17 2.59 27.41 -24.72
C ILE A 17 2.57 28.79 -25.35
N ILE A 18 2.77 29.85 -24.57
CA ILE A 18 2.57 31.26 -24.99
C ILE A 18 3.91 31.98 -25.13
N GLY A 19 4.94 31.49 -24.44
CA GLY A 19 6.25 32.13 -24.36
C GLY A 19 6.38 33.11 -23.20
N SER A 20 7.45 33.88 -23.15
CA SER A 20 7.80 34.73 -22.00
C SER A 20 6.92 36.00 -21.82
N SER A 21 5.89 36.19 -22.62
CA SER A 21 5.05 37.42 -22.59
C SER A 21 3.94 37.40 -21.53
N ALA A 22 3.62 36.26 -20.93
CA ALA A 22 2.56 36.10 -19.94
C ALA A 22 3.11 35.47 -18.65
N ILE A 23 3.86 36.26 -17.85
CA ILE A 23 4.46 35.82 -16.57
C ILE A 23 3.57 36.31 -15.42
N LEU A 24 3.14 35.39 -14.59
CA LEU A 24 2.45 35.67 -13.33
C LEU A 24 3.46 36.10 -12.26
N GLU A 25 3.15 37.16 -11.54
CA GLU A 25 3.91 37.56 -10.35
C GLU A 25 3.67 36.58 -9.19
N GLU A 26 4.63 36.48 -8.28
CA GLU A 26 4.58 35.51 -7.16
C GLU A 26 3.38 35.72 -6.21
N ASP A 27 2.88 36.95 -6.12
CA ASP A 27 1.71 37.34 -5.34
C ASP A 27 0.38 37.25 -6.12
N LEU A 28 0.45 36.85 -7.38
CA LEU A 28 -0.69 36.77 -8.33
C LEU A 28 -1.39 38.10 -8.59
N SER A 29 -0.73 39.23 -8.35
CA SER A 29 -1.33 40.59 -8.51
C SER A 29 -1.76 40.89 -9.94
N ASN A 30 -1.05 40.35 -10.93
CA ASN A 30 -1.31 40.55 -12.37
C ASN A 30 -2.15 39.44 -13.03
N VAL A 31 -2.82 38.56 -12.22
CA VAL A 31 -3.53 37.37 -12.70
C VAL A 31 -4.57 37.66 -13.79
N VAL A 32 -5.28 38.80 -13.69
CA VAL A 32 -6.32 39.17 -14.65
C VAL A 32 -5.74 39.53 -16.01
N ASP A 33 -4.61 40.25 -16.03
CA ASP A 33 -3.97 40.66 -17.29
C ASP A 33 -3.29 39.49 -17.99
N VAL A 34 -2.68 38.60 -17.20
CA VAL A 34 -2.12 37.33 -17.69
C VAL A 34 -3.24 36.43 -18.21
N GLY A 35 -4.39 36.37 -17.52
CA GLY A 35 -5.58 35.64 -17.96
C GLY A 35 -6.08 36.12 -19.33
N LYS A 36 -6.18 37.44 -19.55
CA LYS A 36 -6.54 37.99 -20.87
C LYS A 36 -5.56 37.56 -21.95
N ALA A 37 -4.27 37.66 -21.69
CA ALA A 37 -3.23 37.25 -22.65
C ALA A 37 -3.33 35.74 -23.01
N ILE A 38 -3.69 34.89 -22.05
CA ILE A 38 -3.93 33.46 -22.27
C ILE A 38 -5.17 33.26 -23.14
N PHE A 39 -6.27 33.94 -22.84
CA PHE A 39 -7.53 33.77 -23.57
C PHE A 39 -7.51 34.34 -24.99
N ASP A 40 -6.70 35.37 -25.25
CA ASP A 40 -6.49 35.94 -26.58
C ASP A 40 -5.51 35.12 -27.43
N ALA A 41 -4.78 34.20 -26.81
CA ALA A 41 -3.86 33.32 -27.51
C ALA A 41 -4.61 32.26 -28.35
N THR A 42 -4.15 32.02 -29.57
CA THR A 42 -4.70 31.02 -30.51
C THR A 42 -4.51 29.56 -30.04
N SER A 43 -3.82 29.33 -28.95
CA SER A 43 -3.46 27.98 -28.41
C SER A 43 -4.11 27.66 -27.07
N TYR A 44 -5.28 28.27 -26.79
CA TYR A 44 -5.98 28.07 -25.52
C TYR A 44 -6.25 26.61 -25.15
N ASP A 45 -6.72 25.76 -26.08
CA ASP A 45 -6.96 24.36 -25.83
C ASP A 45 -5.66 23.60 -25.45
N LYS A 46 -4.54 23.98 -26.07
CA LYS A 46 -3.23 23.43 -25.73
C LYS A 46 -2.80 23.87 -24.33
N TYR A 47 -3.14 25.09 -23.93
CA TYR A 47 -2.87 25.62 -22.61
C TYR A 47 -3.58 24.80 -21.51
N VAL A 48 -4.88 24.52 -21.67
CA VAL A 48 -5.65 23.72 -20.71
C VAL A 48 -5.08 22.32 -20.59
N ASN A 49 -4.74 21.68 -21.70
CA ASN A 49 -4.13 20.35 -21.69
C ASN A 49 -2.76 20.36 -20.99
N ALA A 50 -1.88 21.32 -21.29
CA ALA A 50 -0.59 21.45 -20.63
C ALA A 50 -0.73 21.74 -19.13
N LEU A 51 -1.71 22.54 -18.71
CA LEU A 51 -2.00 22.80 -17.31
C LEU A 51 -2.36 21.52 -16.56
N VAL A 52 -3.21 20.68 -17.14
CA VAL A 52 -3.59 19.38 -16.58
C VAL A 52 -2.39 18.45 -16.49
N ASP A 53 -1.56 18.39 -17.52
CA ASP A 53 -0.33 17.57 -17.56
C ASP A 53 0.68 18.01 -16.48
N HIS A 54 0.87 19.31 -16.30
CA HIS A 54 1.77 19.83 -15.28
C HIS A 54 1.27 19.53 -13.86
N ILE A 55 -0.04 19.67 -13.61
CA ILE A 55 -0.66 19.29 -12.34
C ILE A 55 -0.44 17.79 -12.08
N GLY A 56 -0.66 16.94 -13.08
CA GLY A 56 -0.44 15.51 -13.00
C GLY A 56 1.01 15.14 -12.65
N ARG A 57 1.99 15.80 -13.27
CA ARG A 57 3.41 15.59 -12.99
C ARG A 57 3.80 15.95 -11.56
N VAL A 58 3.30 17.07 -11.04
CA VAL A 58 3.57 17.50 -9.64
C VAL A 58 3.04 16.48 -8.65
N ILE A 59 1.84 15.95 -8.88
CA ILE A 59 1.25 14.92 -8.02
C ILE A 59 2.09 13.62 -8.05
N PHE A 60 2.61 13.23 -9.20
CA PHE A 60 3.42 12.00 -9.32
C PHE A 60 4.78 12.09 -8.61
N VAL A 61 5.43 13.25 -8.65
CA VAL A 61 6.79 13.42 -8.10
C VAL A 61 6.80 13.52 -6.57
N ASP A 62 5.86 14.27 -5.99
CA ASP A 62 5.91 14.62 -4.56
C ASP A 62 4.98 13.78 -3.68
N ARG A 63 4.22 12.86 -4.28
CA ARG A 63 3.19 12.20 -3.54
C ARG A 63 3.70 11.00 -2.75
N LYS A 64 3.42 10.98 -1.46
CA LYS A 64 3.50 9.81 -0.60
C LYS A 64 2.10 9.26 -0.33
N TYR A 65 1.96 7.93 -0.39
CA TYR A 65 0.72 7.28 0.02
C TYR A 65 0.46 7.52 1.51
N SER A 66 -0.73 7.98 1.84
CA SER A 66 -1.16 8.33 3.20
C SER A 66 -2.34 7.49 3.72
N GLY A 67 -2.70 6.40 3.04
CA GLY A 67 -3.80 5.51 3.45
C GLY A 67 -3.51 4.72 4.72
N GLU A 68 -4.53 4.05 5.27
CA GLU A 68 -4.44 3.27 6.51
C GLU A 68 -3.41 2.14 6.46
N LEU A 69 -3.17 1.59 5.26
CA LEU A 69 -2.25 0.49 5.01
C LEU A 69 -0.88 0.93 4.51
N ALA A 70 -0.50 2.19 4.72
CA ALA A 70 0.79 2.75 4.28
C ALA A 70 2.01 1.91 4.69
N SER A 71 1.95 1.22 5.83
CA SER A 71 3.01 0.33 6.30
C SER A 71 3.26 -0.91 5.44
N LEU A 72 2.30 -1.28 4.57
CA LEU A 72 2.43 -2.40 3.63
C LEU A 72 3.07 -1.99 2.32
N TYR A 73 3.18 -0.71 2.04
CA TYR A 73 3.76 -0.17 0.82
C TYR A 73 5.27 -0.03 0.93
N ARG A 74 5.95 -0.20 -0.20
CA ARG A 74 7.38 0.09 -0.36
C ARG A 74 7.57 1.07 -1.49
N ASP A 75 8.16 2.20 -1.17
CA ASP A 75 8.42 3.32 -2.08
C ASP A 75 9.74 3.24 -2.86
N ASN A 76 10.57 2.24 -2.61
CA ASN A 76 11.96 2.24 -3.06
C ASN A 76 12.18 1.59 -4.44
N TRP A 77 11.23 1.75 -5.35
CA TRP A 77 11.40 1.22 -6.69
C TRP A 77 11.65 2.34 -7.71
N GLU A 78 12.87 2.80 -7.79
CA GLU A 78 13.23 3.87 -8.71
C GLU A 78 13.43 3.38 -10.15
N TYR A 79 14.02 2.20 -10.34
CA TYR A 79 14.34 1.67 -11.67
C TYR A 79 14.02 0.18 -11.80
N GLY A 80 13.46 -0.21 -12.95
CA GLY A 80 13.27 -1.60 -13.32
C GLY A 80 11.83 -2.08 -13.51
N ALA A 81 11.68 -3.14 -14.29
CA ALA A 81 10.39 -3.76 -14.60
C ALA A 81 10.03 -4.91 -13.66
N VAL A 82 11.01 -5.48 -12.96
CA VAL A 82 10.87 -6.68 -12.14
C VAL A 82 11.57 -6.47 -10.81
N MET A 83 10.87 -6.74 -9.71
CA MET A 83 11.47 -6.77 -8.38
C MET A 83 11.81 -8.21 -8.02
N GLU A 84 13.06 -8.45 -7.65
CA GLU A 84 13.54 -9.72 -7.15
C GLU A 84 13.66 -9.68 -5.63
N LYS A 85 13.15 -10.70 -4.97
CA LYS A 85 13.36 -10.93 -3.54
C LYS A 85 14.09 -12.25 -3.35
N ILE A 86 15.33 -12.17 -2.92
CA ILE A 86 16.15 -13.34 -2.55
C ILE A 86 15.96 -13.61 -1.06
N TYR A 87 15.75 -14.86 -0.69
CA TYR A 87 15.60 -15.27 0.71
C TYR A 87 16.16 -16.69 0.93
N VAL A 88 16.65 -16.93 2.14
CA VAL A 88 17.09 -18.26 2.56
C VAL A 88 15.85 -19.08 2.88
N THR A 89 15.74 -20.29 2.33
CA THR A 89 14.58 -21.18 2.54
C THR A 89 14.68 -21.93 3.86
N ASP A 90 15.90 -22.39 4.23
CA ASP A 90 16.14 -23.09 5.45
C ASP A 90 17.20 -22.39 6.30
N LEU A 91 16.92 -22.24 7.57
CA LEU A 91 17.93 -21.76 8.51
C LEU A 91 18.94 -22.87 8.79
N PRO A 92 20.25 -22.57 8.82
CA PRO A 92 21.25 -23.54 9.21
C PRO A 92 20.97 -24.03 10.62
N VAL A 93 20.98 -25.33 10.79
CA VAL A 93 20.77 -25.96 12.10
C VAL A 93 22.07 -25.84 12.90
N ALA A 94 21.97 -25.29 14.11
CA ALA A 94 23.08 -25.32 15.04
C ALA A 94 23.23 -26.75 15.60
N ILE A 95 24.34 -27.40 15.30
CA ILE A 95 24.70 -28.71 15.82
C ILE A 95 25.87 -28.58 16.81
N GLU A 96 25.94 -29.47 17.77
CA GLU A 96 27.12 -29.55 18.62
C GLU A 96 28.36 -29.86 17.78
N ASN A 97 29.44 -29.14 18.04
CA ASN A 97 30.68 -29.36 17.33
C ASN A 97 31.40 -30.55 17.97
N ASP A 98 31.38 -31.70 17.30
CA ASP A 98 32.02 -32.93 17.74
C ASP A 98 33.55 -32.94 17.59
N THR A 99 34.11 -31.82 17.05
CA THR A 99 35.58 -31.70 16.88
C THR A 99 36.35 -31.87 18.18
N TYR A 100 35.73 -31.57 19.31
CA TYR A 100 36.30 -31.76 20.63
C TYR A 100 35.96 -33.14 21.27
N LYS A 101 35.08 -33.93 20.66
CA LYS A 101 34.68 -35.26 21.09
C LYS A 101 35.32 -36.32 20.17
N LEU A 102 36.66 -36.27 20.06
CA LEU A 102 37.38 -37.17 19.17
C LEU A 102 37.24 -38.62 19.64
N THR A 103 36.76 -39.49 18.75
CA THR A 103 36.70 -40.93 18.98
C THR A 103 37.85 -41.59 18.22
N ASN A 104 38.62 -42.41 18.91
CA ASN A 104 39.76 -43.09 18.32
C ASN A 104 39.30 -43.98 17.14
N GLY A 105 39.98 -43.85 16.00
CA GLY A 105 39.65 -44.59 14.78
C GLY A 105 38.62 -43.92 13.84
N THR A 106 38.11 -42.75 14.20
CA THR A 106 37.18 -42.00 13.35
C THR A 106 37.93 -40.92 12.56
N SER A 107 37.73 -40.87 11.25
CA SER A 107 38.25 -39.79 10.39
C SER A 107 37.29 -38.61 10.38
N TYR A 108 37.80 -37.44 10.63
CA TYR A 108 37.05 -36.17 10.57
C TYR A 108 37.50 -35.36 9.35
N ASP A 109 36.56 -34.98 8.51
CA ASP A 109 36.82 -34.08 7.39
C ASP A 109 36.70 -32.62 7.85
N PRO A 110 37.79 -31.83 7.89
CA PRO A 110 37.75 -30.45 8.32
C PRO A 110 37.13 -29.50 7.25
N ASN A 111 36.90 -30.00 6.04
CA ASN A 111 36.44 -29.20 4.91
C ASN A 111 34.97 -29.48 4.54
N VAL A 112 34.14 -29.90 5.48
CA VAL A 112 32.70 -30.07 5.23
C VAL A 112 32.07 -28.70 5.00
N PHE A 113 31.59 -28.48 3.76
CA PHE A 113 30.95 -27.26 3.33
C PHE A 113 29.43 -27.46 3.25
N THR A 114 28.69 -26.69 4.06
CA THR A 114 27.22 -26.67 4.01
C THR A 114 26.74 -25.48 3.22
N GLN A 115 26.17 -25.72 2.06
CA GLN A 115 25.63 -24.67 1.22
C GLN A 115 24.25 -24.24 1.70
N PRO A 116 23.98 -22.93 1.91
CA PRO A 116 22.66 -22.45 2.27
C PRO A 116 21.67 -22.63 1.12
N ALA A 117 20.47 -23.10 1.42
CA ALA A 117 19.38 -23.18 0.46
C ALA A 117 18.77 -21.78 0.26
N VAL A 118 18.87 -21.25 -0.96
CA VAL A 118 18.41 -19.92 -1.33
C VAL A 118 17.34 -20.04 -2.41
N ALA A 119 16.27 -19.24 -2.29
CA ALA A 119 15.26 -19.10 -3.32
C ALA A 119 15.04 -17.63 -3.68
N ALA A 120 14.67 -17.40 -4.93
CA ALA A 120 14.31 -16.08 -5.44
C ALA A 120 12.83 -16.03 -5.79
N LYS A 121 12.18 -14.90 -5.48
CA LYS A 121 10.81 -14.61 -5.88
C LYS A 121 10.78 -13.33 -6.69
N PHE A 122 10.20 -13.43 -7.89
CA PHE A 122 10.09 -12.32 -8.81
C PHE A 122 8.68 -11.73 -8.78
N TYR A 123 8.59 -10.39 -8.75
CA TYR A 123 7.37 -9.63 -8.86
C TYR A 123 7.42 -8.83 -10.16
N ASN A 124 6.66 -9.28 -11.17
CA ASN A 124 6.67 -8.71 -12.52
C ASN A 124 5.31 -8.15 -12.96
N LYS A 125 4.29 -8.28 -12.14
CA LYS A 125 2.97 -7.73 -12.46
C LYS A 125 2.92 -6.26 -12.12
N LYS A 126 2.55 -5.45 -13.09
CA LYS A 126 2.27 -4.02 -12.94
C LYS A 126 0.80 -3.76 -13.20
N THR A 127 0.22 -2.88 -12.43
CA THR A 127 -1.10 -2.31 -12.71
C THR A 127 -0.89 -0.83 -12.98
N THR A 128 -1.23 -0.41 -14.18
CA THR A 128 -1.27 1.00 -14.56
C THR A 128 -2.71 1.48 -14.47
N PHE A 129 -2.91 2.69 -14.04
CA PHE A 129 -4.21 3.36 -14.05
C PHE A 129 -4.04 4.79 -14.51
N GLU A 130 -5.10 5.32 -15.06
CA GLU A 130 -5.20 6.67 -15.59
C GLU A 130 -6.32 7.39 -14.86
N VAL A 131 -6.16 8.68 -14.65
CA VAL A 131 -7.17 9.54 -14.05
C VAL A 131 -7.53 10.59 -15.07
N ASP A 132 -8.72 10.45 -15.69
CA ASP A 132 -9.24 11.40 -16.65
C ASP A 132 -9.85 12.60 -15.91
N LEU A 133 -9.44 13.80 -16.30
CA LEU A 133 -9.97 15.04 -15.79
C LEU A 133 -10.47 15.91 -16.94
N SER A 134 -11.75 16.30 -16.89
CA SER A 134 -12.35 17.21 -17.85
C SER A 134 -12.61 18.56 -17.19
N ILE A 135 -12.18 19.63 -17.83
CA ILE A 135 -12.34 21.01 -17.36
C ILE A 135 -13.16 21.79 -18.37
N ALA A 136 -14.19 22.50 -17.91
CA ALA A 136 -14.97 23.36 -18.76
C ALA A 136 -14.26 24.72 -18.99
N ASP A 137 -14.34 25.25 -20.19
CA ASP A 137 -13.73 26.51 -20.59
C ASP A 137 -14.11 27.68 -19.66
N ILE A 138 -15.39 27.74 -19.28
CA ILE A 138 -15.90 28.78 -18.37
C ILE A 138 -15.26 28.71 -16.98
N GLN A 139 -14.88 27.54 -16.53
CA GLN A 139 -14.20 27.34 -15.22
C GLN A 139 -12.80 27.93 -15.25
N VAL A 140 -12.06 27.69 -16.34
CA VAL A 140 -10.71 28.24 -16.51
C VAL A 140 -10.78 29.77 -16.61
N ARG A 141 -11.73 30.30 -17.39
CA ARG A 141 -11.92 31.75 -17.50
C ARG A 141 -12.23 32.40 -16.16
N SER A 142 -13.16 31.81 -15.40
CA SER A 142 -13.51 32.30 -14.06
C SER A 142 -12.37 32.22 -13.06
N ALA A 143 -11.46 31.27 -13.22
CA ALA A 143 -10.29 31.13 -12.33
C ALA A 143 -9.34 32.32 -12.43
N PHE A 144 -9.24 32.94 -13.59
CA PHE A 144 -8.38 34.13 -13.82
C PHE A 144 -9.02 35.46 -13.41
N ASP A 145 -10.21 35.46 -12.84
CA ASP A 145 -10.86 36.68 -12.35
C ASP A 145 -10.17 37.28 -11.11
N SER A 146 -9.52 36.44 -10.30
CA SER A 146 -8.75 36.87 -9.12
C SER A 146 -7.71 35.85 -8.68
N ALA A 147 -6.68 36.30 -7.95
CA ALA A 147 -5.66 35.44 -7.35
C ALA A 147 -6.25 34.35 -6.45
N THR A 148 -7.28 34.70 -5.67
CA THR A 148 -7.96 33.74 -4.78
C THR A 148 -8.68 32.66 -5.58
N GLN A 149 -9.35 33.01 -6.66
CA GLN A 149 -10.07 32.07 -7.51
C GLN A 149 -9.09 31.15 -8.26
N LEU A 150 -7.99 31.69 -8.78
CA LEU A 150 -6.97 30.88 -9.44
C LEU A 150 -6.34 29.87 -8.48
N ASN A 151 -5.95 30.28 -7.28
CA ASN A 151 -5.40 29.37 -6.27
C ASN A 151 -6.43 28.31 -5.85
N ALA A 152 -7.69 28.68 -5.66
CA ALA A 152 -8.75 27.74 -5.32
C ALA A 152 -9.00 26.73 -6.44
N PHE A 153 -9.00 27.17 -7.70
CA PHE A 153 -9.19 26.32 -8.87
C PHE A 153 -8.06 25.28 -9.00
N ILE A 154 -6.80 25.71 -8.97
CA ILE A 154 -5.65 24.81 -9.05
C ILE A 154 -5.64 23.82 -7.88
N SER A 155 -5.91 24.30 -6.67
CA SER A 155 -5.98 23.43 -5.48
C SER A 155 -7.11 22.42 -5.57
N MET A 156 -8.26 22.78 -6.12
CA MET A 156 -9.39 21.89 -6.36
C MET A 156 -9.00 20.78 -7.35
N LEU A 157 -8.36 21.13 -8.45
CA LEU A 157 -7.91 20.14 -9.44
C LEU A 157 -6.93 19.14 -8.83
N MET A 158 -5.91 19.64 -8.12
CA MET A 158 -4.92 18.78 -7.47
C MET A 158 -5.54 17.86 -6.41
N ASN A 159 -6.41 18.40 -5.55
CA ASN A 159 -7.11 17.62 -4.56
C ASN A 159 -8.01 16.56 -5.18
N SER A 160 -8.65 16.87 -6.29
CA SER A 160 -9.52 15.94 -7.02
C SER A 160 -8.73 14.73 -7.55
N VAL A 161 -7.61 14.99 -8.22
CA VAL A 161 -6.72 13.92 -8.73
C VAL A 161 -6.10 13.15 -7.57
N ASP A 162 -5.62 13.84 -6.53
CA ASP A 162 -5.04 13.23 -5.35
C ASP A 162 -6.04 12.29 -4.64
N THR A 163 -7.27 12.73 -4.47
CA THR A 163 -8.35 11.92 -3.89
C THR A 163 -8.65 10.69 -4.75
N ALA A 164 -8.75 10.86 -6.08
CA ALA A 164 -9.01 9.75 -6.99
C ALA A 164 -7.91 8.67 -6.94
N ILE A 165 -6.64 9.09 -6.90
CA ILE A 165 -5.50 8.18 -6.78
C ILE A 165 -5.53 7.47 -5.41
N ASN A 166 -5.81 8.18 -4.31
CA ASN A 166 -5.91 7.58 -2.97
C ASN A 166 -7.01 6.52 -2.89
N ILE A 167 -8.21 6.83 -3.39
CA ILE A 167 -9.31 5.86 -3.44
C ILE A 167 -8.89 4.61 -4.23
N ARG A 168 -8.19 4.80 -5.34
CA ARG A 168 -7.73 3.67 -6.16
C ARG A 168 -6.67 2.83 -5.47
N LEU A 169 -5.72 3.45 -4.80
CA LEU A 169 -4.69 2.77 -4.03
C LEU A 169 -5.30 2.00 -2.85
N GLU A 170 -6.25 2.60 -2.14
CA GLU A 170 -6.97 1.93 -1.05
C GLU A 170 -7.71 0.69 -1.55
N GLY A 171 -8.47 0.80 -2.64
CA GLY A 171 -9.14 -0.35 -3.25
C GLY A 171 -8.19 -1.45 -3.74
N LEU A 172 -6.98 -1.10 -4.20
CA LEU A 172 -5.96 -2.10 -4.53
C LEU A 172 -5.42 -2.79 -3.28
N SER A 173 -5.24 -2.07 -2.18
CA SER A 173 -4.80 -2.62 -0.89
C SER A 173 -5.81 -3.61 -0.32
N GLU A 174 -7.07 -3.23 -0.28
CA GLU A 174 -8.17 -4.09 0.15
C GLU A 174 -8.26 -5.36 -0.72
N ARG A 175 -8.09 -5.21 -2.02
CA ARG A 175 -8.07 -6.35 -2.95
C ARG A 175 -6.92 -7.31 -2.65
N VAL A 176 -5.74 -6.81 -2.32
CA VAL A 176 -4.58 -7.65 -1.94
C VAL A 176 -4.88 -8.40 -0.64
N ILE A 177 -5.45 -7.73 0.36
CA ILE A 177 -5.81 -8.34 1.64
C ILE A 177 -6.90 -9.41 1.43
N ASN A 178 -7.97 -9.09 0.70
CA ASN A 178 -9.03 -10.04 0.41
C ASN A 178 -8.51 -11.27 -0.35
N THR A 179 -7.58 -11.08 -1.29
CA THR A 179 -6.91 -12.18 -1.99
C THR A 179 -6.07 -13.04 -1.04
N LEU A 180 -5.35 -12.41 -0.10
CA LEU A 180 -4.58 -13.12 0.90
C LEU A 180 -5.49 -13.95 1.82
N ILE A 181 -6.59 -13.36 2.30
CA ILE A 181 -7.58 -14.05 3.14
C ILE A 181 -8.17 -15.26 2.39
N ALA A 182 -8.62 -15.05 1.14
CA ALA A 182 -9.22 -16.10 0.33
C ALA A 182 -8.25 -17.27 0.07
N ASN A 183 -7.00 -16.95 -0.28
CA ASN A 183 -5.97 -17.98 -0.49
C ASN A 183 -5.64 -18.72 0.82
N THR A 184 -5.51 -18.00 1.93
CA THR A 184 -5.25 -18.63 3.23
C THR A 184 -6.39 -19.55 3.66
N PHE A 185 -7.62 -19.12 3.43
CA PHE A 185 -8.79 -19.94 3.71
C PHE A 185 -8.84 -21.20 2.83
N ASN A 186 -8.62 -21.04 1.53
CA ASN A 186 -8.59 -22.16 0.58
C ASN A 186 -7.48 -23.17 0.89
N ASP A 187 -6.30 -22.70 1.31
CA ASP A 187 -5.14 -23.54 1.58
C ASP A 187 -5.27 -24.29 2.92
N ASP A 188 -5.96 -23.72 3.90
CA ASP A 188 -5.96 -24.20 5.29
C ASP A 188 -7.25 -24.93 5.68
N ILE A 189 -8.35 -24.71 4.97
CA ILE A 189 -9.64 -25.34 5.24
C ILE A 189 -10.07 -26.20 4.03
N PRO A 190 -10.03 -27.54 4.16
CA PRO A 190 -10.47 -28.44 3.10
C PRO A 190 -11.91 -28.16 2.70
N ASP A 191 -12.19 -28.24 1.40
CA ASP A 191 -13.53 -28.10 0.81
C ASP A 191 -14.22 -26.75 1.10
N LEU A 192 -13.47 -25.73 1.53
CA LEU A 192 -13.98 -24.41 1.92
C LEU A 192 -15.11 -24.47 2.96
N ASP A 193 -15.08 -25.48 3.83
CA ASP A 193 -16.11 -25.69 4.84
C ASP A 193 -15.98 -24.69 5.99
N VAL A 194 -16.83 -23.67 5.97
CA VAL A 194 -16.84 -22.58 6.97
C VAL A 194 -17.15 -23.06 8.39
N SER A 195 -17.63 -24.29 8.58
CA SER A 195 -17.86 -24.88 9.90
C SER A 195 -16.58 -25.41 10.55
N LYS A 196 -15.50 -25.57 9.76
CA LYS A 196 -14.19 -26.03 10.24
C LYS A 196 -13.31 -24.86 10.69
N THR A 197 -12.25 -25.18 11.38
CA THR A 197 -11.18 -24.24 11.73
C THR A 197 -9.85 -24.81 11.28
N GLY A 198 -9.01 -23.94 10.72
CA GLY A 198 -7.63 -24.26 10.34
C GLY A 198 -6.61 -23.73 11.33
N ILE A 199 -5.34 -23.84 10.97
CA ILE A 199 -4.21 -23.33 11.76
C ILE A 199 -4.03 -21.82 11.53
N LYS A 200 -4.18 -21.37 10.28
CA LYS A 200 -4.03 -19.98 9.84
C LYS A 200 -5.39 -19.32 9.69
N ALA A 201 -6.36 -20.01 9.10
CA ALA A 201 -7.75 -19.57 8.98
C ALA A 201 -8.57 -20.05 10.18
N VAL A 202 -8.59 -19.27 11.26
CA VAL A 202 -9.17 -19.67 12.55
C VAL A 202 -10.61 -19.21 12.65
N ASN A 203 -11.54 -20.15 12.83
CA ASN A 203 -12.93 -19.86 13.11
C ASN A 203 -13.15 -19.64 14.61
N LEU A 204 -13.21 -18.35 15.02
CA LEU A 204 -13.34 -17.96 16.43
C LEU A 204 -14.66 -18.41 17.05
N LEU A 205 -15.76 -18.34 16.29
CA LEU A 205 -17.08 -18.76 16.77
C LEU A 205 -17.14 -20.25 17.04
N LYS A 206 -16.55 -21.06 16.15
CA LYS A 206 -16.43 -22.50 16.35
C LYS A 206 -15.62 -22.80 17.61
N LEU A 207 -14.45 -22.19 17.76
CA LEU A 207 -13.59 -22.38 18.95
C LEU A 207 -14.31 -22.02 20.25
N TYR A 208 -15.12 -20.95 20.23
CA TYR A 208 -15.92 -20.54 21.39
C TYR A 208 -17.00 -21.58 21.71
N ASN A 209 -17.79 -21.99 20.72
CA ASN A 209 -18.86 -22.97 20.90
C ASN A 209 -18.33 -24.35 21.32
N ASP A 210 -17.16 -24.78 20.81
CA ASP A 210 -16.51 -26.01 21.22
C ASP A 210 -16.02 -25.96 22.67
N GLN A 211 -15.57 -24.79 23.15
CA GLN A 211 -15.11 -24.61 24.52
C GLN A 211 -16.27 -24.43 25.51
N PHE A 212 -17.32 -23.72 25.09
CA PHE A 212 -18.49 -23.40 25.90
C PHE A 212 -19.73 -24.10 25.34
N THR A 213 -19.82 -25.40 25.51
CA THR A 213 -20.82 -26.29 24.90
C THR A 213 -22.28 -25.91 25.23
N SER A 214 -22.51 -25.13 26.27
CA SER A 214 -23.83 -24.62 26.65
C SER A 214 -24.21 -23.29 25.94
N ALA A 215 -23.26 -22.62 25.29
CA ALA A 215 -23.49 -21.28 24.77
C ALA A 215 -24.09 -21.25 23.34
N HIS A 216 -23.80 -22.21 22.48
CA HIS A 216 -24.29 -22.36 21.09
C HIS A 216 -24.66 -21.06 20.38
N LEU A 217 -23.70 -20.09 20.35
CA LEU A 217 -23.94 -18.81 19.70
C LEU A 217 -24.02 -18.97 18.18
N THR A 218 -24.94 -18.23 17.57
CA THR A 218 -25.04 -18.10 16.11
C THR A 218 -24.18 -16.95 15.61
N VAL A 219 -23.97 -16.87 14.30
CA VAL A 219 -23.22 -15.77 13.66
C VAL A 219 -23.88 -14.42 13.92
N ALA A 220 -25.22 -14.37 13.97
CA ALA A 220 -25.96 -13.14 14.22
C ALA A 220 -25.83 -12.65 15.67
N ASP A 221 -25.70 -13.57 16.64
CA ASP A 221 -25.69 -13.23 18.07
C ASP A 221 -24.26 -12.97 18.59
N CYS A 222 -23.24 -13.56 17.95
CA CYS A 222 -21.88 -13.55 18.49
C CYS A 222 -21.30 -12.13 18.64
N ILE A 223 -21.61 -11.23 17.71
CA ILE A 223 -21.09 -9.85 17.72
C ILE A 223 -21.66 -9.01 18.87
N TYR A 224 -22.82 -9.40 19.42
CA TYR A 224 -23.47 -8.71 20.56
C TYR A 224 -23.17 -9.39 21.90
N ASN A 225 -22.47 -10.53 21.89
CA ASN A 225 -22.17 -11.26 23.11
C ASN A 225 -20.83 -10.81 23.70
N ALA A 226 -20.86 -10.19 24.89
CA ALA A 226 -19.68 -9.65 25.56
C ALA A 226 -18.63 -10.73 25.91
N GLU A 227 -19.06 -11.95 26.24
CA GLU A 227 -18.14 -13.04 26.58
C GLU A 227 -17.43 -13.56 25.33
N PHE A 228 -18.14 -13.66 24.21
CA PHE A 228 -17.55 -13.99 22.93
C PHE A 228 -16.51 -12.94 22.49
N ILE A 229 -16.83 -11.65 22.62
CA ILE A 229 -15.89 -10.56 22.27
C ILE A 229 -14.62 -10.64 23.13
N ARG A 230 -14.73 -10.89 24.42
CA ARG A 230 -13.57 -11.10 25.31
C ARG A 230 -12.75 -12.32 24.90
N PHE A 231 -13.41 -13.42 24.61
CA PHE A 231 -12.76 -14.64 24.11
C PHE A 231 -12.03 -14.40 22.79
N ALA A 232 -12.67 -13.71 21.85
CA ALA A 232 -12.08 -13.36 20.56
C ALA A 232 -10.82 -12.49 20.74
N ALA A 233 -10.89 -11.45 21.58
CA ALA A 233 -9.75 -10.58 21.87
C ALA A 233 -8.58 -11.36 22.50
N LEU A 234 -8.84 -12.22 23.48
CA LEU A 234 -7.82 -13.08 24.09
C LEU A 234 -7.22 -14.08 23.08
N THR A 235 -8.05 -14.62 22.21
CA THR A 235 -7.59 -15.56 21.18
C THR A 235 -6.71 -14.85 20.16
N ILE A 236 -7.07 -13.65 19.69
CA ILE A 236 -6.24 -12.81 18.81
C ILE A 236 -4.90 -12.51 19.49
N ALA A 237 -4.91 -12.09 20.75
CA ALA A 237 -3.69 -11.84 21.51
C ALA A 237 -2.80 -13.09 21.61
N LYS A 238 -3.39 -14.26 21.85
CA LYS A 238 -2.67 -15.55 21.86
C LYS A 238 -2.03 -15.87 20.51
N TYR A 239 -2.71 -15.61 19.40
CA TYR A 239 -2.14 -15.82 18.06
C TYR A 239 -1.04 -14.79 17.76
N SER A 240 -1.18 -13.54 18.17
CA SER A 240 -0.13 -12.55 18.10
C SER A 240 1.15 -13.01 18.80
N GLU A 241 1.02 -13.55 20.02
CA GLU A 241 2.18 -14.11 20.75
C GLU A 241 2.77 -15.35 20.07
N ARG A 242 1.96 -16.19 19.43
CA ARG A 242 2.45 -17.33 18.63
C ARG A 242 3.22 -16.89 17.40
N LEU A 243 2.81 -15.81 16.72
CA LEU A 243 3.52 -15.26 15.57
C LEU A 243 4.89 -14.71 15.93
N LYS A 244 5.11 -14.24 17.16
CA LYS A 244 6.42 -13.79 17.65
C LYS A 244 7.42 -14.94 17.84
N LYS A 245 6.94 -16.17 17.98
CA LYS A 245 7.80 -17.34 18.17
C LYS A 245 8.21 -17.93 16.83
N VAL A 246 9.43 -18.41 16.77
CA VAL A 246 9.94 -19.13 15.59
C VAL A 246 9.10 -20.38 15.35
N SER A 247 8.43 -20.45 14.20
CA SER A 247 7.53 -21.55 13.87
C SER A 247 7.38 -21.68 12.35
N THR A 248 7.15 -22.91 11.90
CA THR A 248 6.72 -23.21 10.53
C THR A 248 5.21 -23.17 10.35
N LEU A 249 4.44 -23.33 11.44
CA LEU A 249 2.98 -23.47 11.40
C LEU A 249 2.26 -22.13 11.21
N PHE A 250 2.71 -21.09 11.90
CA PHE A 250 2.04 -19.79 11.94
C PHE A 250 2.64 -18.78 10.96
N ASN A 251 3.68 -19.15 10.22
CA ASN A 251 4.34 -18.27 9.26
C ASN A 251 4.10 -18.71 7.81
N CYS A 252 4.17 -17.75 6.88
CA CYS A 252 3.88 -17.98 5.49
C CYS A 252 4.86 -18.96 4.83
N GLY A 253 4.32 -19.86 4.01
CA GLY A 253 5.12 -20.78 3.18
C GLY A 253 5.82 -21.92 3.92
N GLY A 254 5.44 -22.20 5.17
CA GLY A 254 6.06 -23.28 5.96
C GLY A 254 7.53 -23.04 6.32
N LEU A 255 8.03 -21.82 6.16
CA LEU A 255 9.38 -21.45 6.49
C LEU A 255 9.55 -21.22 7.99
N VAL A 256 10.72 -21.59 8.53
CA VAL A 256 11.08 -21.32 9.92
C VAL A 256 11.29 -19.82 10.10
N ARG A 257 10.29 -19.11 10.60
CA ARG A 257 10.27 -17.65 10.74
C ARG A 257 9.52 -17.22 11.99
N PHE A 258 9.65 -15.95 12.32
CA PHE A 258 8.83 -15.26 13.31
C PHE A 258 8.42 -13.87 12.78
N THR A 259 7.35 -13.34 13.33
CA THR A 259 6.86 -12.00 13.00
C THR A 259 6.94 -11.13 14.26
N PRO A 260 7.89 -10.20 14.36
CA PRO A 260 8.02 -9.33 15.53
C PRO A 260 6.78 -8.43 15.67
N ALA A 261 6.52 -7.93 16.87
CA ALA A 261 5.30 -7.19 17.20
C ALA A 261 5.09 -5.92 16.34
N ASP A 262 6.18 -5.23 16.02
CA ASP A 262 6.18 -4.02 15.17
C ASP A 262 5.83 -4.28 13.69
N LYS A 263 5.80 -5.55 13.28
CA LYS A 263 5.43 -5.98 11.92
C LYS A 263 4.08 -6.69 11.87
N GLN A 264 3.36 -6.74 12.99
CA GLN A 264 2.03 -7.32 13.04
C GLN A 264 0.99 -6.24 12.80
N HIS A 265 0.04 -6.51 11.92
CA HIS A 265 -1.06 -5.62 11.60
C HIS A 265 -2.38 -6.35 11.81
N ILE A 266 -3.34 -5.69 12.44
CA ILE A 266 -4.71 -6.17 12.57
C ILE A 266 -5.54 -5.37 11.58
N VAL A 267 -6.15 -6.05 10.62
CA VAL A 267 -7.05 -5.43 9.64
C VAL A 267 -8.43 -5.99 9.88
N LEU A 268 -9.38 -5.10 10.14
CA LEU A 268 -10.79 -5.43 10.26
C LEU A 268 -11.47 -5.06 8.94
N LEU A 269 -12.17 -6.02 8.36
CA LEU A 269 -13.00 -5.78 7.18
C LEU A 269 -14.38 -5.32 7.67
N SER A 270 -14.87 -4.21 7.11
CA SER A 270 -16.21 -3.65 7.40
C SER A 270 -17.29 -4.32 6.56
#